data_e032deaf578aeb440b85ff37b9f553b0
#
_entry.id   e032deaf578aeb440b85ff37b9f553b0
#
_cell.length_a   1.000
_cell.length_b   1.000
_cell.length_c   1.000
_cell.angle_alpha   90.00
_cell.angle_beta   90.00
_cell.angle_gamma   90.00
#
_symmetry.space_group_name_H-M   'P 1'
#
loop_
_entity.id
_entity.type
_entity.pdbx_description
1 polymer ?
#
loop_
_entity_poly.entity_id
_entity_poly.type
_entity_poly.pdbx_seq_one_letter_code
_entity_poly.pdbx_strand_id
1 'polypeptide(L)'
;MTKSLTRRLITALERGQVHRVDALLRQGASPSAASADGETPLYLASVNGHTDLVRLLLEAGAPPDAESRGEPGSSGLPLCAAACWDHFEAARELLAHGADPDRREDDGTGYSPLMWAAAGGHHRTARLLLGAEADPDARHRGRTPLMAAAERGSIAVVRALLCHGADPRLTDTWGRTARDLARERCGKDIESELRERARAARDSRCEVRRSPRSEGTELVEVTVSAPGGRGAAQWQGETGHALIATLLRDALRG
;
A
#
# COMPACT_ATOMS: atom_id res chain seq x y z
N MET A 1 33.66 -9.72 -10.93
CA MET A 1 32.59 -10.28 -11.77
C MET A 1 31.19 -10.09 -11.16
N THR A 2 31.02 -10.26 -9.86
CA THR A 2 29.72 -10.13 -9.15
C THR A 2 29.05 -8.75 -9.29
N LYS A 3 29.74 -7.63 -9.11
CA LYS A 3 29.16 -6.29 -9.27
C LYS A 3 28.55 -6.01 -10.65
N SER A 4 29.10 -6.62 -11.71
CA SER A 4 28.58 -6.49 -13.08
C SER A 4 27.26 -7.27 -13.24
N LEU A 5 27.13 -8.46 -12.63
CA LEU A 5 25.91 -9.26 -12.68
C LEU A 5 24.77 -8.62 -11.89
N THR A 6 25.07 -8.09 -10.68
CA THR A 6 24.07 -7.36 -9.86
C THR A 6 23.51 -6.17 -10.63
N ARG A 7 24.36 -5.32 -11.21
CA ARG A 7 23.92 -4.16 -11.99
C ARG A 7 23.01 -4.57 -13.17
N ARG A 8 23.38 -5.64 -13.88
CA ARG A 8 22.57 -6.16 -14.99
C ARG A 8 21.24 -6.74 -14.51
N LEU A 9 21.23 -7.39 -13.32
CA LEU A 9 20.04 -7.92 -12.69
C LEU A 9 19.06 -6.77 -12.34
N ILE A 10 19.51 -5.75 -11.63
CA ILE A 10 18.72 -4.57 -11.29
C ILE A 10 18.13 -3.92 -12.53
N THR A 11 18.95 -3.63 -13.56
CA THR A 11 18.45 -3.05 -14.82
C THR A 11 17.41 -3.93 -15.53
N ALA A 12 17.52 -5.25 -15.44
CA ALA A 12 16.54 -6.17 -16.01
C ALA A 12 15.23 -6.18 -15.20
N LEU A 13 15.32 -6.05 -13.88
CA LEU A 13 14.16 -5.93 -12.96
C LEU A 13 13.37 -4.63 -13.20
N GLU A 14 14.05 -3.48 -13.26
CA GLU A 14 13.44 -2.18 -13.57
C GLU A 14 12.66 -2.18 -14.89
N ARG A 15 13.11 -2.99 -15.86
CA ARG A 15 12.48 -3.14 -17.17
C ARG A 15 11.47 -4.28 -17.25
N GLY A 16 11.20 -4.99 -16.16
CA GLY A 16 10.30 -6.14 -16.14
C GLY A 16 10.70 -7.31 -17.04
N GLN A 17 12.01 -7.50 -17.33
CA GLN A 17 12.53 -8.47 -18.28
C GLN A 17 12.69 -9.87 -17.66
N VAL A 18 11.59 -10.61 -17.47
CA VAL A 18 11.53 -11.90 -16.77
C VAL A 18 12.59 -12.90 -17.29
N HIS A 19 12.62 -13.17 -18.61
CA HIS A 19 13.59 -14.12 -19.18
C HIS A 19 15.05 -13.71 -18.95
N ARG A 20 15.33 -12.41 -18.92
CA ARG A 20 16.68 -11.92 -18.69
C ARG A 20 17.07 -12.05 -17.23
N VAL A 21 16.15 -11.81 -16.31
CA VAL A 21 16.35 -12.02 -14.86
C VAL A 21 16.63 -13.50 -14.60
N ASP A 22 15.82 -14.42 -15.14
CA ASP A 22 16.04 -15.86 -15.03
C ASP A 22 17.43 -16.26 -15.54
N ALA A 23 17.80 -15.81 -16.74
CA ALA A 23 19.12 -16.10 -17.29
C ALA A 23 20.28 -15.57 -16.42
N LEU A 24 20.13 -14.40 -15.81
CA LEU A 24 21.14 -13.83 -14.92
C LEU A 24 21.25 -14.58 -13.60
N LEU A 25 20.13 -15.01 -13.02
CA LEU A 25 20.12 -15.84 -11.81
C LEU A 25 20.83 -17.19 -12.07
N ARG A 26 20.56 -17.85 -13.21
CA ARG A 26 21.29 -19.07 -13.63
C ARG A 26 22.78 -18.85 -13.89
N GLN A 27 23.19 -17.63 -14.24
CA GLN A 27 24.61 -17.26 -14.37
C GLN A 27 25.27 -16.96 -13.02
N GLY A 28 24.54 -17.10 -11.90
CA GLY A 28 25.05 -16.88 -10.56
C GLY A 28 24.92 -15.44 -10.05
N ALA A 29 24.02 -14.64 -10.64
CA ALA A 29 23.64 -13.39 -10.02
C ALA A 29 22.93 -13.68 -8.69
N SER A 30 23.30 -12.97 -7.62
CA SER A 30 22.64 -13.15 -6.32
C SER A 30 21.25 -12.52 -6.34
N PRO A 31 20.18 -13.26 -5.95
CA PRO A 31 18.82 -12.73 -5.89
C PRO A 31 18.60 -11.72 -4.76
N SER A 32 19.55 -11.62 -3.82
CA SER A 32 19.50 -10.71 -2.66
C SER A 32 20.54 -9.59 -2.68
N ALA A 33 21.37 -9.51 -3.73
CA ALA A 33 22.38 -8.47 -3.82
C ALA A 33 21.76 -7.11 -4.13
N ALA A 34 21.83 -6.19 -3.17
CA ALA A 34 21.35 -4.83 -3.34
C ALA A 34 22.08 -4.05 -4.44
N SER A 35 21.40 -3.07 -5.02
CA SER A 35 21.96 -2.08 -5.95
C SER A 35 23.05 -1.23 -5.28
N ALA A 36 23.69 -0.34 -6.03
CA ALA A 36 24.63 0.63 -5.47
C ALA A 36 23.93 1.60 -4.50
N ASP A 37 22.64 1.84 -4.73
CA ASP A 37 21.79 2.74 -3.97
C ASP A 37 21.08 2.03 -2.80
N GLY A 38 21.35 0.73 -2.57
CA GLY A 38 20.84 -0.05 -1.45
C GLY A 38 19.50 -0.75 -1.71
N GLU A 39 18.96 -0.65 -2.93
CA GLU A 39 17.70 -1.29 -3.29
C GLU A 39 17.84 -2.80 -3.49
N THR A 40 16.93 -3.58 -2.90
CA THR A 40 16.94 -5.04 -3.08
C THR A 40 16.15 -5.45 -4.33
N PRO A 41 16.57 -6.52 -5.06
CA PRO A 41 15.86 -7.04 -6.22
C PRO A 41 14.38 -7.33 -5.93
N LEU A 42 14.09 -7.92 -4.77
CA LEU A 42 12.74 -8.31 -4.40
C LEU A 42 11.85 -7.09 -4.11
N TYR A 43 12.38 -6.05 -3.46
CA TYR A 43 11.66 -4.79 -3.26
C TYR A 43 11.30 -4.13 -4.59
N LEU A 44 12.27 -4.00 -5.52
CA LEU A 44 12.02 -3.43 -6.85
C LEU A 44 10.95 -4.18 -7.63
N ALA A 45 10.95 -5.51 -7.58
CA ALA A 45 9.91 -6.33 -8.22
C ALA A 45 8.54 -6.12 -7.55
N SER A 46 8.51 -5.95 -6.21
CA SER A 46 7.29 -5.79 -5.43
C SER A 46 6.65 -4.41 -5.61
N VAL A 47 7.44 -3.34 -5.60
CA VAL A 47 6.95 -1.96 -5.78
C VAL A 47 6.39 -1.73 -7.19
N ASN A 48 6.90 -2.45 -8.18
CA ASN A 48 6.41 -2.40 -9.56
C ASN A 48 5.31 -3.42 -9.87
N GLY A 49 4.94 -4.28 -8.92
CA GLY A 49 3.90 -5.31 -9.09
C GLY A 49 4.25 -6.42 -10.08
N HIS A 50 5.53 -6.64 -10.34
CA HIS A 50 6.01 -7.67 -11.25
C HIS A 50 5.97 -9.06 -10.60
N THR A 51 4.78 -9.63 -10.47
CA THR A 51 4.52 -10.90 -9.76
C THR A 51 5.41 -12.05 -10.22
N ASP A 52 5.64 -12.20 -11.53
CA ASP A 52 6.50 -13.28 -12.05
C ASP A 52 7.96 -13.08 -11.62
N LEU A 53 8.44 -11.84 -11.50
CA LEU A 53 9.77 -11.54 -11.00
C LEU A 53 9.86 -11.76 -9.51
N VAL A 54 8.82 -11.40 -8.73
CA VAL A 54 8.73 -11.69 -7.30
C VAL A 54 8.87 -13.20 -7.07
N ARG A 55 8.06 -14.02 -7.77
CA ARG A 55 8.12 -15.48 -7.67
C ARG A 55 9.52 -16.01 -8.02
N LEU A 56 10.06 -15.59 -9.15
CA LEU A 56 11.36 -16.04 -9.64
C LEU A 56 12.50 -15.75 -8.64
N LEU A 57 12.49 -14.56 -8.03
CA LEU A 57 13.48 -14.16 -7.03
C LEU A 57 13.33 -14.98 -5.74
N LEU A 58 12.09 -15.22 -5.27
CA LEU A 58 11.82 -16.03 -4.10
C LEU A 58 12.24 -17.50 -4.32
N GLU A 59 11.93 -18.09 -5.46
CA GLU A 59 12.37 -19.43 -5.87
C GLU A 59 13.90 -19.53 -5.96
N ALA A 60 14.58 -18.45 -6.33
CA ALA A 60 16.04 -18.36 -6.34
C ALA A 60 16.64 -18.13 -4.95
N GLY A 61 15.84 -18.07 -3.89
CA GLY A 61 16.29 -17.93 -2.50
C GLY A 61 16.45 -16.49 -2.00
N ALA A 62 15.79 -15.51 -2.62
CA ALA A 62 15.72 -14.17 -2.03
C ALA A 62 14.96 -14.22 -0.70
N PRO A 63 15.48 -13.65 0.39
CA PRO A 63 14.75 -13.57 1.65
C PRO A 63 13.49 -12.69 1.46
N PRO A 64 12.27 -13.18 1.81
CA PRO A 64 11.03 -12.45 1.56
C PRO A 64 10.93 -11.11 2.31
N ASP A 65 11.60 -11.02 3.47
CA ASP A 65 11.63 -9.84 4.33
C ASP A 65 12.95 -9.05 4.22
N ALA A 66 13.68 -9.20 3.12
CA ALA A 66 14.90 -8.42 2.88
C ALA A 66 14.56 -6.94 2.65
N GLU A 67 14.79 -6.12 3.65
CA GLU A 67 14.52 -4.69 3.59
C GLU A 67 15.44 -3.97 2.59
N SER A 68 14.85 -3.14 1.76
CA SER A 68 15.54 -2.21 0.88
C SER A 68 15.93 -0.96 1.65
N ARG A 69 17.16 -0.49 1.48
CA ARG A 69 17.72 0.70 2.14
C ARG A 69 18.14 1.76 1.13
N GLY A 70 17.33 1.93 0.09
CA GLY A 70 17.54 2.93 -0.95
C GLY A 70 17.29 4.36 -0.47
N GLU A 71 17.30 5.27 -1.43
CA GLU A 71 16.89 6.67 -1.21
C GLU A 71 15.44 6.75 -0.69
N PRO A 72 15.02 7.87 -0.04
CA PRO A 72 13.63 8.06 0.38
C PRO A 72 12.64 7.77 -0.75
N GLY A 73 11.74 6.78 -0.55
CA GLY A 73 10.81 6.26 -1.56
C GLY A 73 11.27 4.98 -2.29
N SER A 74 12.54 4.58 -2.09
CA SER A 74 13.11 3.31 -2.58
C SER A 74 13.57 2.42 -1.43
N SER A 75 13.09 2.69 -0.21
CA SER A 75 13.38 1.94 1.01
C SER A 75 12.10 1.28 1.54
N GLY A 76 12.26 0.17 2.22
CA GLY A 76 11.18 -0.55 2.89
C GLY A 76 11.16 -2.05 2.61
N LEU A 77 10.10 -2.69 3.06
CA LEU A 77 9.89 -4.13 2.94
C LEU A 77 9.13 -4.48 1.65
N PRO A 78 9.46 -5.59 0.99
CA PRO A 78 8.75 -6.04 -0.21
C PRO A 78 7.23 -6.18 -0.01
N LEU A 79 6.79 -6.74 1.13
CA LEU A 79 5.36 -6.90 1.42
C LEU A 79 4.67 -5.57 1.72
N CYS A 80 5.34 -4.61 2.36
CA CYS A 80 4.84 -3.24 2.56
C CYS A 80 4.68 -2.52 1.21
N ALA A 81 5.66 -2.62 0.32
CA ALA A 81 5.58 -2.05 -1.02
C ALA A 81 4.42 -2.62 -1.83
N ALA A 82 4.26 -3.96 -1.85
CA ALA A 82 3.14 -4.61 -2.51
C ALA A 82 1.78 -4.19 -1.92
N ALA A 83 1.69 -4.04 -0.60
CA ALA A 83 0.47 -3.61 0.09
C ALA A 83 0.13 -2.14 -0.14
N CYS A 84 1.14 -1.27 -0.20
CA CYS A 84 0.98 0.17 -0.46
C CYS A 84 0.41 0.45 -1.86
N TRP A 85 0.82 -0.33 -2.86
CA TRP A 85 0.45 -0.15 -4.26
C TRP A 85 -0.66 -1.10 -4.76
N ASP A 86 -1.32 -1.84 -3.86
CA ASP A 86 -2.37 -2.84 -4.16
C ASP A 86 -1.92 -3.95 -5.13
N HIS A 87 -0.67 -4.33 -5.07
CA HIS A 87 -0.13 -5.44 -5.86
C HIS A 87 -0.48 -6.78 -5.20
N PHE A 88 -1.77 -7.12 -5.22
CA PHE A 88 -2.36 -8.27 -4.55
C PHE A 88 -1.64 -9.59 -4.86
N GLU A 89 -1.33 -9.86 -6.13
CA GLU A 89 -0.69 -11.11 -6.52
C GLU A 89 0.77 -11.18 -6.04
N ALA A 90 1.49 -10.06 -6.04
CA ALA A 90 2.84 -9.99 -5.48
C ALA A 90 2.82 -10.18 -3.96
N ALA A 91 1.87 -9.56 -3.25
CA ALA A 91 1.69 -9.77 -1.81
C ALA A 91 1.37 -11.24 -1.49
N ARG A 92 0.54 -11.91 -2.30
CA ARG A 92 0.21 -13.32 -2.15
C ARG A 92 1.45 -14.22 -2.31
N GLU A 93 2.28 -13.97 -3.32
CA GLU A 93 3.52 -14.72 -3.53
C GLU A 93 4.50 -14.52 -2.36
N LEU A 94 4.66 -13.30 -1.86
CA LEU A 94 5.52 -13.01 -0.71
C LEU A 94 5.07 -13.78 0.53
N LEU A 95 3.77 -13.75 0.87
CA LEU A 95 3.21 -14.48 2.00
C LEU A 95 3.35 -16.00 1.83
N ALA A 96 3.13 -16.52 0.62
CA ALA A 96 3.30 -17.94 0.32
C ALA A 96 4.75 -18.43 0.51
N HIS A 97 5.73 -17.53 0.41
CA HIS A 97 7.15 -17.83 0.66
C HIS A 97 7.64 -17.38 2.04
N GLY A 98 6.71 -17.12 2.97
CA GLY A 98 7.01 -16.91 4.38
C GLY A 98 7.38 -15.47 4.76
N ALA A 99 6.94 -14.47 3.99
CA ALA A 99 7.01 -13.08 4.46
C ALA A 99 6.18 -12.91 5.73
N ASP A 100 6.74 -12.23 6.72
CA ASP A 100 6.06 -11.93 7.98
C ASP A 100 5.00 -10.83 7.73
N PRO A 101 3.69 -11.12 7.94
CA PRO A 101 2.61 -10.16 7.69
C PRO A 101 2.63 -8.96 8.64
N ASP A 102 3.33 -9.07 9.78
CA ASP A 102 3.42 -8.01 10.80
C ASP A 102 4.77 -7.30 10.82
N ARG A 103 5.70 -7.70 9.95
CA ARG A 103 7.00 -7.03 9.90
C ARG A 103 6.83 -5.56 9.51
N ARG A 104 7.47 -4.71 10.30
CA ARG A 104 7.43 -3.25 10.14
C ARG A 104 8.68 -2.73 9.46
N GLU A 105 8.52 -1.66 8.71
CA GLU A 105 9.63 -0.97 8.09
C GLU A 105 10.48 -0.25 9.13
N ASP A 106 11.80 -0.35 9.00
CA ASP A 106 12.78 0.34 9.85
C ASP A 106 13.15 1.74 9.30
N ASP A 107 12.58 2.12 8.16
CA ASP A 107 12.83 3.39 7.43
C ASP A 107 12.30 4.65 8.14
N GLY A 108 11.74 4.50 9.34
CA GLY A 108 11.11 5.57 10.12
C GLY A 108 9.61 5.71 9.89
N THR A 109 9.02 5.09 8.88
CA THR A 109 7.56 5.01 8.73
C THR A 109 6.96 4.09 9.78
N GLY A 110 7.61 2.94 10.05
CA GLY A 110 7.19 1.95 11.04
C GLY A 110 5.83 1.31 10.74
N TYR A 111 5.36 1.42 9.51
CA TYR A 111 4.09 0.85 9.09
C TYR A 111 4.21 -0.65 8.84
N SER A 112 3.16 -1.40 9.20
CA SER A 112 3.00 -2.78 8.78
C SER A 112 2.35 -2.83 7.40
N PRO A 113 2.44 -3.99 6.69
CA PRO A 113 1.74 -4.17 5.41
C PRO A 113 0.24 -3.89 5.51
N LEU A 114 -0.41 -4.32 6.62
CA LEU A 114 -1.84 -4.08 6.85
C LEU A 114 -2.16 -2.59 7.03
N MET A 115 -1.29 -1.81 7.65
CA MET A 115 -1.47 -0.36 7.78
C MET A 115 -1.38 0.34 6.41
N TRP A 116 -0.46 -0.08 5.55
CA TRP A 116 -0.37 0.43 4.17
C TRP A 116 -1.61 0.10 3.35
N ALA A 117 -2.06 -1.17 3.38
CA ALA A 117 -3.28 -1.58 2.69
C ALA A 117 -4.52 -0.83 3.20
N ALA A 118 -4.63 -0.60 4.51
CA ALA A 118 -5.74 0.13 5.12
C ALA A 118 -5.73 1.62 4.73
N ALA A 119 -4.58 2.27 4.77
CA ALA A 119 -4.42 3.67 4.36
C ALA A 119 -4.69 3.88 2.86
N GLY A 120 -4.36 2.89 2.03
CA GLY A 120 -4.67 2.87 0.59
C GLY A 120 -6.14 2.55 0.27
N GLY A 121 -6.88 1.92 1.20
CA GLY A 121 -8.23 1.40 0.94
C GLY A 121 -8.23 0.09 0.14
N HIS A 122 -7.14 -0.64 0.13
CA HIS A 122 -6.88 -1.84 -0.68
C HIS A 122 -7.51 -3.09 -0.04
N HIS A 123 -8.82 -3.25 -0.19
CA HIS A 123 -9.59 -4.25 0.55
C HIS A 123 -9.19 -5.70 0.25
N ARG A 124 -8.80 -6.02 -1.00
CA ARG A 124 -8.37 -7.38 -1.37
C ARG A 124 -7.06 -7.73 -0.67
N THR A 125 -6.10 -6.81 -0.70
CA THR A 125 -4.80 -6.95 -0.07
C THR A 125 -4.93 -6.95 1.47
N ALA A 126 -5.79 -6.09 2.04
CA ALA A 126 -6.09 -6.10 3.48
C ALA A 126 -6.67 -7.45 3.94
N ARG A 127 -7.65 -8.01 3.19
CA ARG A 127 -8.21 -9.34 3.50
C ARG A 127 -7.19 -10.46 3.37
N LEU A 128 -6.29 -10.38 2.39
CA LEU A 128 -5.21 -11.34 2.23
C LEU A 128 -4.28 -11.34 3.45
N LEU A 129 -3.88 -10.15 3.90
CA LEU A 129 -3.01 -9.98 5.07
C LEU A 129 -3.69 -10.47 6.35
N LEU A 130 -4.96 -10.11 6.57
CA LEU A 130 -5.75 -10.58 7.71
C LEU A 130 -5.94 -12.11 7.67
N GLY A 131 -6.11 -12.70 6.49
CA GLY A 131 -6.16 -14.16 6.31
C GLY A 131 -4.80 -14.85 6.55
N ALA A 132 -3.71 -14.11 6.48
CA ALA A 132 -2.36 -14.53 6.86
C ALA A 132 -2.03 -14.17 8.33
N GLU A 133 -3.05 -13.92 9.15
CA GLU A 133 -2.96 -13.65 10.59
C GLU A 133 -2.23 -12.35 10.95
N ALA A 134 -2.20 -11.35 10.05
CA ALA A 134 -1.73 -10.01 10.38
C ALA A 134 -2.52 -9.42 11.55
N ASP A 135 -1.82 -8.79 12.51
CA ASP A 135 -2.43 -8.14 13.68
C ASP A 135 -3.37 -6.98 13.24
N PRO A 136 -4.71 -7.13 13.41
CA PRO A 136 -5.67 -6.10 13.02
C PRO A 136 -5.54 -4.81 13.84
N ASP A 137 -4.89 -4.89 15.01
CA ASP A 137 -4.68 -3.77 15.94
C ASP A 137 -3.22 -3.30 15.99
N ALA A 138 -2.39 -3.71 15.02
CA ALA A 138 -1.02 -3.24 14.88
C ALA A 138 -0.93 -1.72 15.01
N ARG A 139 -0.02 -1.23 15.87
CA ARG A 139 0.07 0.21 16.19
C ARG A 139 1.33 0.86 15.69
N HIS A 140 1.19 1.99 15.03
CA HIS A 140 2.29 2.91 14.79
C HIS A 140 1.92 4.33 15.24
N ARG A 141 2.71 4.92 16.15
CA ARG A 141 2.45 6.26 16.74
C ARG A 141 1.00 6.40 17.24
N GLY A 142 0.48 5.35 17.89
CA GLY A 142 -0.89 5.28 18.40
C GLY A 142 -1.97 4.99 17.34
N ARG A 143 -1.68 5.01 16.06
CA ARG A 143 -2.65 4.74 14.99
C ARG A 143 -2.77 3.24 14.71
N THR A 144 -3.98 2.80 14.38
CA THR A 144 -4.29 1.42 13.98
C THR A 144 -4.71 1.35 12.51
N PRO A 145 -4.70 0.14 11.87
CA PRO A 145 -5.26 -0.05 10.54
C PRO A 145 -6.73 0.41 10.44
N LEU A 146 -7.53 0.17 11.49
CA LEU A 146 -8.94 0.59 11.52
C LEU A 146 -9.08 2.13 11.45
N MET A 147 -8.21 2.86 12.13
CA MET A 147 -8.16 4.32 12.06
C MET A 147 -7.77 4.81 10.66
N ALA A 148 -6.77 4.18 10.04
CA ALA A 148 -6.34 4.51 8.69
C ALA A 148 -7.45 4.26 7.66
N ALA A 149 -8.13 3.11 7.73
CA ALA A 149 -9.25 2.77 6.86
C ALA A 149 -10.46 3.72 7.06
N ALA A 150 -10.73 4.11 8.31
CA ALA A 150 -11.81 5.04 8.65
C ALA A 150 -11.55 6.44 8.12
N GLU A 151 -10.32 6.92 8.24
CA GLU A 151 -9.89 8.22 7.69
C GLU A 151 -9.87 8.22 6.16
N ARG A 152 -9.50 7.09 5.54
CA ARG A 152 -9.56 6.87 4.09
C ARG A 152 -11.00 6.85 3.57
N GLY A 153 -11.97 6.39 4.36
CA GLY A 153 -13.36 6.22 3.97
C GLY A 153 -13.67 4.86 3.34
N SER A 154 -12.78 3.87 3.50
CA SER A 154 -12.94 2.55 2.90
C SER A 154 -13.79 1.63 3.77
N ILE A 155 -15.11 1.53 3.48
CA ILE A 155 -16.05 0.67 4.20
C ILE A 155 -15.63 -0.80 4.11
N ALA A 156 -15.19 -1.25 2.95
CA ALA A 156 -14.81 -2.64 2.73
C ALA A 156 -13.64 -3.07 3.62
N VAL A 157 -12.62 -2.18 3.80
CA VAL A 157 -11.49 -2.43 4.71
C VAL A 157 -11.93 -2.37 6.17
N VAL A 158 -12.74 -1.37 6.56
CA VAL A 158 -13.30 -1.27 7.92
C VAL A 158 -14.05 -2.55 8.30
N ARG A 159 -14.93 -3.06 7.42
CA ARG A 159 -15.64 -4.31 7.66
C ARG A 159 -14.70 -5.50 7.78
N ALA A 160 -13.71 -5.61 6.90
CA ALA A 160 -12.74 -6.70 6.97
C ALA A 160 -11.98 -6.69 8.30
N LEU A 161 -11.53 -5.53 8.77
CA LEU A 161 -10.84 -5.38 10.04
C LEU A 161 -11.73 -5.76 11.23
N LEU A 162 -12.97 -5.25 11.29
CA LEU A 162 -13.92 -5.61 12.35
C LEU A 162 -14.25 -7.12 12.36
N CYS A 163 -14.43 -7.74 11.19
CA CYS A 163 -14.66 -9.18 11.09
C CYS A 163 -13.46 -10.02 11.56
N HIS A 164 -12.25 -9.47 11.56
CA HIS A 164 -11.04 -10.13 12.07
C HIS A 164 -10.64 -9.65 13.47
N GLY A 165 -11.56 -9.01 14.19
CA GLY A 165 -11.39 -8.71 15.61
C GLY A 165 -10.70 -7.38 15.93
N ALA A 166 -10.56 -6.46 14.98
CA ALA A 166 -10.05 -5.11 15.28
C ALA A 166 -10.88 -4.43 16.37
N ASP A 167 -10.22 -3.88 17.40
CA ASP A 167 -10.89 -3.18 18.49
C ASP A 167 -11.22 -1.72 18.11
N PRO A 168 -12.52 -1.37 17.94
CA PRO A 168 -12.94 -0.02 17.60
C PRO A 168 -12.78 0.99 18.74
N ARG A 169 -12.45 0.53 19.96
CA ARG A 169 -12.26 1.37 21.16
C ARG A 169 -10.87 1.99 21.25
N LEU A 170 -9.91 1.46 20.48
CA LEU A 170 -8.55 1.95 20.50
C LEU A 170 -8.48 3.42 20.08
N THR A 171 -7.62 4.18 20.75
CA THR A 171 -7.42 5.59 20.49
C THR A 171 -6.02 5.91 19.98
N ASP A 172 -5.91 6.96 19.17
CA ASP A 172 -4.64 7.54 18.77
C ASP A 172 -4.00 8.35 19.92
N THR A 173 -2.88 9.00 19.65
CA THR A 173 -2.15 9.82 20.63
C THR A 173 -2.92 11.06 21.09
N TRP A 174 -3.99 11.44 20.39
CA TRP A 174 -4.89 12.55 20.74
C TRP A 174 -6.21 12.08 21.37
N GLY A 175 -6.33 10.79 21.70
CA GLY A 175 -7.52 10.20 22.30
C GLY A 175 -8.68 9.98 21.32
N ARG A 176 -8.44 10.07 19.99
CA ARG A 176 -9.48 9.89 18.97
C ARG A 176 -9.59 8.41 18.57
N THR A 177 -10.80 7.92 18.47
CA THR A 177 -11.13 6.60 17.92
C THR A 177 -11.22 6.63 16.38
N ALA A 178 -11.25 5.46 15.75
CA ALA A 178 -11.53 5.35 14.31
C ALA A 178 -12.86 6.03 13.93
N ARG A 179 -13.88 5.96 14.81
CA ARG A 179 -15.17 6.63 14.63
C ARG A 179 -15.04 8.16 14.61
N ASP A 180 -14.23 8.71 15.50
CA ASP A 180 -14.03 10.16 15.57
C ASP A 180 -13.34 10.67 14.32
N LEU A 181 -12.33 9.95 13.83
CA LEU A 181 -11.65 10.24 12.56
C LEU A 181 -12.60 10.19 11.35
N ALA A 182 -13.48 9.17 11.29
CA ALA A 182 -14.50 9.11 10.25
C ALA A 182 -15.46 10.32 10.34
N ARG A 183 -15.87 10.73 11.55
CA ARG A 183 -16.78 11.87 11.76
C ARG A 183 -16.13 13.20 11.40
N GLU A 184 -14.86 13.39 11.68
CA GLU A 184 -14.10 14.59 11.27
C GLU A 184 -14.07 14.76 9.75
N ARG A 185 -14.16 13.65 9.01
CA ARG A 185 -14.23 13.65 7.55
C ARG A 185 -15.66 13.71 6.99
N CYS A 186 -16.69 13.40 7.82
CA CYS A 186 -18.09 13.56 7.44
C CYS A 186 -18.39 15.02 7.11
N GLY A 187 -19.01 15.24 5.94
CA GLY A 187 -19.40 16.59 5.49
C GLY A 187 -18.28 17.39 4.82
N LYS A 188 -17.06 16.89 4.78
CA LYS A 188 -16.05 17.45 3.86
C LYS A 188 -16.41 17.01 2.44
N ASP A 189 -16.61 17.97 1.56
CA ASP A 189 -16.75 17.71 0.14
C ASP A 189 -15.43 17.22 -0.42
N ILE A 190 -15.31 15.90 -0.57
CA ILE A 190 -14.09 15.23 -1.05
C ILE A 190 -13.69 15.78 -2.43
N GLU A 191 -14.67 16.09 -3.28
CA GLU A 191 -14.39 16.68 -4.58
C GLU A 191 -13.73 18.06 -4.43
N SER A 192 -14.25 18.90 -3.54
CA SER A 192 -13.67 20.23 -3.26
C SER A 192 -12.27 20.10 -2.66
N GLU A 193 -12.04 19.19 -1.71
CA GLU A 193 -10.71 18.94 -1.13
C GLU A 193 -9.72 18.46 -2.19
N LEU A 194 -10.12 17.51 -3.04
CA LEU A 194 -9.28 17.00 -4.13
C LEU A 194 -9.02 18.07 -5.19
N ARG A 195 -10.04 18.90 -5.52
CA ARG A 195 -9.87 20.04 -6.43
C ARG A 195 -8.94 21.11 -5.87
N GLU A 196 -8.99 21.37 -4.56
CA GLU A 196 -8.09 22.32 -3.91
C GLU A 196 -6.65 21.84 -3.96
N ARG A 197 -6.39 20.57 -3.66
CA ARG A 197 -5.08 19.94 -3.85
C ARG A 197 -4.62 20.02 -5.30
N ALA A 198 -5.53 19.80 -6.24
CA ALA A 198 -5.26 19.87 -7.67
C ALA A 198 -4.97 21.31 -8.16
N ARG A 199 -5.63 22.33 -7.58
CA ARG A 199 -5.41 23.75 -7.92
C ARG A 199 -4.01 24.25 -7.55
N ALA A 200 -3.32 23.57 -6.64
CA ALA A 200 -1.92 23.90 -6.34
C ALA A 200 -0.99 23.65 -7.54
N ALA A 201 -1.42 22.86 -8.54
CA ALA A 201 -0.76 22.69 -9.82
C ALA A 201 -1.29 23.77 -10.79
N ARG A 202 -0.58 24.89 -10.89
CA ARG A 202 -0.96 26.05 -11.74
C ARG A 202 -1.19 25.63 -13.20
N ASP A 203 -2.23 26.19 -13.83
CA ASP A 203 -2.56 26.10 -15.27
C ASP A 203 -2.93 24.71 -15.83
N SER A 204 -3.56 23.85 -15.05
CA SER A 204 -3.90 22.49 -15.45
C SER A 204 -5.39 22.30 -15.67
N ARG A 205 -5.78 21.46 -16.64
CA ARG A 205 -7.15 20.95 -16.76
C ARG A 205 -7.44 19.94 -15.66
N CYS A 206 -8.52 20.16 -14.94
CA CYS A 206 -8.98 19.28 -13.86
C CYS A 206 -10.20 18.50 -14.37
N GLU A 207 -10.07 17.18 -14.47
CA GLU A 207 -11.17 16.27 -14.77
C GLU A 207 -11.57 15.51 -13.50
N VAL A 208 -12.87 15.46 -13.21
CA VAL A 208 -13.43 14.71 -12.08
C VAL A 208 -14.20 13.52 -12.62
N ARG A 209 -13.82 12.34 -12.18
CA ARG A 209 -14.53 11.09 -12.46
C ARG A 209 -15.13 10.52 -11.18
N ARG A 210 -16.40 10.14 -11.24
CA ARG A 210 -17.07 9.44 -10.15
C ARG A 210 -17.37 8.02 -10.60
N SER A 211 -16.96 7.06 -9.80
CA SER A 211 -17.18 5.64 -10.07
C SER A 211 -17.93 5.04 -8.88
N PRO A 212 -19.13 4.45 -9.09
CA PRO A 212 -19.83 3.77 -8.02
C PRO A 212 -19.01 2.59 -7.51
N ARG A 213 -18.95 2.45 -6.20
CA ARG A 213 -18.38 1.32 -5.49
C ARG A 213 -19.47 0.49 -4.84
N SER A 214 -19.11 -0.67 -4.30
CA SER A 214 -20.04 -1.46 -3.49
C SER A 214 -20.58 -0.65 -2.31
N GLU A 215 -21.82 -0.92 -1.91
CA GLU A 215 -22.44 -0.39 -0.69
C GLU A 215 -22.83 1.10 -0.72
N GLY A 216 -23.08 1.67 -1.90
CA GLY A 216 -23.56 3.05 -2.02
C GLY A 216 -22.50 4.13 -1.78
N THR A 217 -21.23 3.76 -1.84
CA THR A 217 -20.12 4.69 -1.86
C THR A 217 -19.68 5.02 -3.27
N GLU A 218 -19.03 6.15 -3.44
CA GLU A 218 -18.42 6.56 -4.71
C GLU A 218 -16.92 6.77 -4.54
N LEU A 219 -16.16 6.33 -5.51
CA LEU A 219 -14.78 6.76 -5.68
C LEU A 219 -14.80 8.05 -6.49
N VAL A 220 -14.22 9.10 -5.92
CA VAL A 220 -14.01 10.38 -6.59
C VAL A 220 -12.54 10.46 -7.00
N GLU A 221 -12.30 10.55 -8.29
CA GLU A 221 -10.96 10.71 -8.86
C GLU A 221 -10.85 12.10 -9.47
N VAL A 222 -9.79 12.83 -9.12
CA VAL A 222 -9.47 14.10 -9.75
C VAL A 222 -8.14 13.96 -10.49
N THR A 223 -8.19 14.04 -11.81
CA THR A 223 -7.02 13.99 -12.66
C THR A 223 -6.68 15.40 -13.14
N VAL A 224 -5.42 15.78 -12.99
CA VAL A 224 -4.91 17.07 -13.45
C VAL A 224 -3.90 16.82 -14.56
N SER A 225 -4.20 17.31 -15.74
CA SER A 225 -3.33 17.20 -16.92
C SER A 225 -2.58 18.49 -17.13
N ALA A 226 -1.25 18.45 -17.26
CA ALA A 226 -0.44 19.61 -17.57
C ALA A 226 -0.68 20.09 -19.01
N PRO A 227 -0.59 21.42 -19.29
CA PRO A 227 -0.62 21.93 -20.65
C PRO A 227 0.52 21.31 -21.46
N GLY A 228 0.21 20.61 -22.55
CA GLY A 228 1.19 19.95 -23.41
C GLY A 228 1.35 18.43 -23.22
N GLY A 229 0.50 17.79 -22.41
CA GLY A 229 0.34 16.31 -22.41
C GLY A 229 1.48 15.52 -21.77
N ARG A 230 2.36 16.14 -21.02
CA ARG A 230 3.44 15.43 -20.30
C ARG A 230 3.10 15.33 -18.81
N GLY A 231 2.56 14.15 -18.42
CA GLY A 231 2.27 13.78 -17.05
C GLY A 231 0.88 14.21 -16.60
N ALA A 232 0.18 13.31 -15.93
CA ALA A 232 -1.05 13.58 -15.20
C ALA A 232 -0.83 13.26 -13.73
N ALA A 233 -1.23 14.15 -12.83
CA ALA A 233 -1.32 13.84 -11.41
C ALA A 233 -2.76 13.44 -11.09
N GLN A 234 -2.94 12.41 -10.27
CA GLN A 234 -4.24 11.87 -9.93
C GLN A 234 -4.39 11.82 -8.41
N TRP A 235 -5.56 12.24 -7.93
CA TRP A 235 -5.97 12.15 -6.53
C TRP A 235 -7.28 11.38 -6.43
N GLN A 236 -7.42 10.58 -5.38
CA GLN A 236 -8.59 9.74 -5.14
C GLN A 236 -9.10 9.90 -3.72
N GLY A 237 -10.42 9.80 -3.54
CA GLY A 237 -11.08 9.76 -2.25
C GLY A 237 -12.38 8.96 -2.29
N GLU A 238 -12.74 8.29 -1.20
CA GLU A 238 -13.99 7.56 -1.06
C GLU A 238 -14.99 8.29 -0.15
N THR A 239 -16.29 8.17 -0.45
CA THR A 239 -17.37 8.89 0.26
C THR A 239 -17.97 8.13 1.44
N GLY A 240 -17.28 7.11 1.95
CA GLY A 240 -17.82 6.17 2.94
C GLY A 240 -17.89 6.62 4.41
N HIS A 241 -17.39 7.80 4.75
CA HIS A 241 -17.15 8.19 6.15
C HIS A 241 -18.38 8.20 7.06
N ALA A 242 -19.55 8.65 6.57
CA ALA A 242 -20.78 8.68 7.36
C ALA A 242 -21.28 7.27 7.72
N LEU A 243 -21.21 6.35 6.76
CA LEU A 243 -21.58 4.95 6.98
C LEU A 243 -20.57 4.25 7.90
N ILE A 244 -19.28 4.54 7.75
CA ILE A 244 -18.25 4.04 8.64
C ILE A 244 -18.48 4.51 10.09
N ALA A 245 -18.78 5.78 10.31
CA ALA A 245 -19.07 6.30 11.65
C ALA A 245 -20.29 5.59 12.29
N THR A 246 -21.26 5.17 11.48
CA THR A 246 -22.42 4.38 11.92
C THR A 246 -22.02 2.95 12.25
N LEU A 247 -21.30 2.26 11.36
CA LEU A 247 -20.81 0.90 11.59
C LEU A 247 -19.96 0.80 12.87
N LEU A 248 -19.04 1.75 13.06
CA LEU A 248 -18.18 1.79 14.25
C LEU A 248 -18.98 2.10 15.53
N ARG A 249 -20.03 2.92 15.46
CA ARG A 249 -20.95 3.11 16.60
C ARG A 249 -21.65 1.81 16.99
N ASP A 250 -22.10 1.04 16.01
CA ASP A 250 -22.84 -0.18 16.25
C ASP A 250 -21.90 -1.30 16.77
N ALA A 251 -20.67 -1.37 16.28
CA ALA A 251 -19.62 -2.24 16.81
C ALA A 251 -19.19 -1.92 18.24
N LEU A 252 -19.38 -0.68 18.71
CA LEU A 252 -19.09 -0.29 20.11
C LEU A 252 -20.20 -0.70 21.10
N ARG A 253 -21.38 -1.12 20.60
CA ARG A 253 -22.56 -1.47 21.42
C ARG A 253 -22.72 -2.97 21.63
N GLY A 254 -22.08 -3.78 20.80
CA GLY A 254 -22.03 -5.24 20.92
C GLY A 254 -20.85 -5.71 21.73
#